data_1e9241f973e4b714225085b468df6d74
#
_entry.id   1e9241f973e4b714225085b468df6d74
#
_cell.length_a   1.000
_cell.length_b   1.000
_cell.length_c   1.000
_cell.angle_alpha   90.00
_cell.angle_beta   90.00
_cell.angle_gamma   90.00
#
_symmetry.space_group_name_H-M   'P 1'
#
loop_
_entity.id
_entity.type
_entity.pdbx_description
1 polymer ?
#
loop_
_entity_poly.entity_id
_entity_poly.type
_entity_poly.pdbx_seq_one_letter_code
_entity_poly.pdbx_strand_id
1 'polypeptide(L)'
;FLPLHENGMSITAFCDGKIAHFQTYYSIGGGFIVTEENFGKNQDAEVDIPFPFYSARNLLAHCHDNCLSISAVMMKNEIARHGRESVEQNMAKIWETMRNAINRGMNTEGILPGPLKVPRRASALHRVLAPQSQSITPLSAMDWVNMFAMAVGEENAAGGRVVTAPTNGACGIVP
;
A
#
# COMPACT_ATOMS: atom_id res chain seq x y z
N PHE A 1 -2.41 -27.98 6.28
CA PHE A 1 -1.50 -26.88 5.86
C PHE A 1 -0.71 -27.37 4.65
N LEU A 2 -0.46 -26.47 3.67
CA LEU A 2 0.41 -26.75 2.54
C LEU A 2 1.88 -26.79 2.99
N PRO A 3 2.75 -27.61 2.36
CA PRO A 3 4.04 -27.94 2.94
C PRO A 3 5.07 -26.80 2.97
N LEU A 4 4.99 -25.83 2.05
CA LEU A 4 6.02 -24.79 1.95
C LEU A 4 5.75 -23.56 2.82
N HIS A 5 4.47 -23.23 3.07
CA HIS A 5 4.07 -22.09 3.88
C HIS A 5 2.63 -22.25 4.37
N GLU A 6 2.33 -21.78 5.59
CA GLU A 6 1.01 -21.87 6.20
C GLU A 6 -0.08 -21.05 5.46
N ASN A 7 0.31 -19.92 4.85
CA ASN A 7 -0.59 -19.08 4.06
C ASN A 7 -0.59 -19.51 2.59
N GLY A 8 -1.03 -20.73 2.33
CA GLY A 8 -1.10 -21.28 0.98
C GLY A 8 -2.51 -21.64 0.58
N MET A 9 -2.78 -21.58 -0.73
CA MET A 9 -4.05 -21.95 -1.34
C MET A 9 -3.84 -22.65 -2.67
N SER A 10 -4.52 -23.79 -2.88
CA SER A 10 -4.52 -24.47 -4.17
C SER A 10 -5.83 -24.20 -4.92
N ILE A 11 -5.73 -23.87 -6.19
CA ILE A 11 -6.86 -23.59 -7.07
C ILE A 11 -6.88 -24.64 -8.18
N THR A 12 -8.03 -25.28 -8.37
CA THR A 12 -8.25 -26.25 -9.47
C THR A 12 -9.38 -25.73 -10.35
N ALA A 13 -9.11 -25.56 -11.63
CA ALA A 13 -10.12 -25.26 -12.63
C ALA A 13 -10.53 -26.52 -13.37
N PHE A 14 -11.82 -26.70 -13.60
CA PHE A 14 -12.38 -27.84 -14.35
C PHE A 14 -13.03 -27.35 -15.63
N CYS A 15 -12.83 -28.11 -16.70
CA CYS A 15 -13.53 -27.97 -17.98
C CYS A 15 -14.07 -29.34 -18.37
N ASP A 16 -15.37 -29.45 -18.64
CA ASP A 16 -16.06 -30.70 -18.98
C ASP A 16 -15.77 -31.86 -18.00
N GLY A 17 -15.71 -31.57 -16.71
CA GLY A 17 -15.45 -32.54 -15.64
C GLY A 17 -14.00 -33.00 -15.53
N LYS A 18 -13.09 -32.47 -16.35
CA LYS A 18 -11.65 -32.73 -16.29
C LYS A 18 -10.91 -31.54 -15.71
N ILE A 19 -9.80 -31.81 -15.01
CA ILE A 19 -8.92 -30.74 -14.50
C ILE A 19 -8.27 -30.06 -15.72
N ALA A 20 -8.61 -28.81 -15.93
CA ALA A 20 -8.03 -27.95 -16.97
C ALA A 20 -6.77 -27.22 -16.48
N HIS A 21 -6.75 -26.85 -15.19
CA HIS A 21 -5.60 -26.18 -14.59
C HIS A 21 -5.58 -26.44 -13.08
N PHE A 22 -4.38 -26.57 -12.54
CA PHE A 22 -4.13 -26.67 -11.08
C PHE A 22 -2.91 -25.82 -10.73
N GLN A 23 -3.05 -24.98 -9.73
CA GLN A 23 -1.92 -24.16 -9.26
C GLN A 23 -2.01 -23.93 -7.76
N THR A 24 -0.89 -24.06 -7.07
CA THR A 24 -0.72 -23.70 -5.67
C THR A 24 -0.04 -22.34 -5.56
N TYR A 25 -0.62 -21.45 -4.74
CA TYR A 25 -0.11 -20.11 -4.46
C TYR A 25 0.20 -19.98 -2.99
N TYR A 26 1.24 -19.25 -2.67
CA TYR A 26 1.65 -18.91 -1.31
C TYR A 26 1.73 -17.40 -1.13
N SER A 27 1.09 -16.87 -0.08
CA SER A 27 1.27 -15.49 0.34
C SER A 27 2.45 -15.40 1.29
N ILE A 28 3.52 -14.75 0.85
CA ILE A 28 4.79 -14.64 1.60
C ILE A 28 4.91 -13.33 2.39
N GLY A 29 3.81 -12.56 2.48
CA GLY A 29 3.74 -11.29 3.18
C GLY A 29 3.93 -10.09 2.26
N GLY A 30 3.63 -8.89 2.76
CA GLY A 30 3.76 -7.64 2.00
C GLY A 30 2.91 -7.54 0.73
N GLY A 31 1.89 -8.39 0.57
CA GLY A 31 1.09 -8.46 -0.66
C GLY A 31 1.70 -9.32 -1.77
N PHE A 32 2.87 -9.92 -1.54
CA PHE A 32 3.52 -10.78 -2.52
C PHE A 32 2.91 -12.19 -2.52
N ILE A 33 2.59 -12.67 -3.72
CA ILE A 33 2.07 -14.01 -3.97
C ILE A 33 3.04 -14.71 -4.91
N VAL A 34 3.45 -15.92 -4.55
CA VAL A 34 4.32 -16.76 -5.36
C VAL A 34 3.66 -18.10 -5.65
N THR A 35 3.95 -18.69 -6.80
CA THR A 35 3.56 -20.06 -7.10
C THR A 35 4.49 -21.05 -6.39
N GLU A 36 4.05 -22.30 -6.23
CA GLU A 36 4.87 -23.36 -5.63
C GLU A 36 6.23 -23.49 -6.32
N GLU A 37 6.26 -23.40 -7.65
CA GLU A 37 7.47 -23.49 -8.45
C GLU A 37 8.46 -22.32 -8.21
N ASN A 38 7.94 -21.15 -7.84
CA ASN A 38 8.72 -19.94 -7.63
C ASN A 38 8.99 -19.65 -6.15
N PHE A 39 8.52 -20.53 -5.25
CA PHE A 39 8.73 -20.37 -3.82
C PHE A 39 10.23 -20.43 -3.47
N GLY A 40 10.72 -19.42 -2.76
CA GLY A 40 12.13 -19.31 -2.38
C GLY A 40 13.09 -18.90 -3.51
N LYS A 41 12.59 -18.65 -4.74
CA LYS A 41 13.42 -18.08 -5.80
C LYS A 41 13.39 -16.55 -5.71
N ASN A 42 14.57 -15.93 -5.75
CA ASN A 42 14.67 -14.49 -5.96
C ASN A 42 14.14 -14.18 -7.36
N GLN A 43 12.97 -13.54 -7.45
CA GLN A 43 12.39 -13.09 -8.72
C GLN A 43 13.02 -11.77 -9.21
N ASP A 44 13.76 -11.07 -8.36
CA ASP A 44 14.49 -9.88 -8.76
C ASP A 44 15.72 -10.34 -9.56
N ALA A 45 15.68 -10.14 -10.86
CA ALA A 45 16.90 -10.08 -11.64
C ALA A 45 17.82 -9.05 -10.94
N GLU A 46 19.10 -9.40 -10.72
CA GLU A 46 20.08 -8.44 -10.19
C GLU A 46 20.20 -7.27 -11.17
N VAL A 47 19.35 -6.26 -10.96
CA VAL A 47 19.48 -5.00 -11.66
C VAL A 47 20.56 -4.22 -10.94
N ASP A 48 21.61 -3.85 -11.66
CA ASP A 48 22.67 -2.99 -11.14
C ASP A 48 22.07 -1.64 -10.78
N ILE A 49 22.01 -1.35 -9.47
CA ILE A 49 21.47 -0.09 -8.94
C ILE A 49 22.61 0.78 -8.40
N PRO A 50 22.53 2.12 -8.59
CA PRO A 50 23.62 3.02 -8.20
C PRO A 50 23.98 3.01 -6.71
N PHE A 51 22.99 2.72 -5.83
CA PHE A 51 23.16 2.78 -4.38
C PHE A 51 22.55 1.53 -3.72
N PRO A 52 23.20 0.35 -3.84
CA PRO A 52 22.71 -0.87 -3.17
C PRO A 52 22.86 -0.73 -1.67
N PHE A 53 21.82 -1.12 -0.91
CA PHE A 53 21.87 -1.14 0.55
C PHE A 53 21.05 -2.30 1.11
N TYR A 54 21.54 -2.87 2.21
CA TYR A 54 20.91 -3.98 2.93
C TYR A 54 20.61 -3.64 4.39
N SER A 55 20.92 -2.41 4.80
CA SER A 55 20.68 -1.90 6.15
C SER A 55 20.49 -0.38 6.13
N ALA A 56 19.86 0.15 7.18
CA ALA A 56 19.73 1.59 7.38
C ALA A 56 21.11 2.28 7.45
N ARG A 57 22.12 1.61 8.02
CA ARG A 57 23.50 2.13 8.08
C ARG A 57 24.08 2.33 6.68
N ASN A 58 23.92 1.35 5.78
CA ASN A 58 24.39 1.49 4.40
C ASN A 58 23.65 2.61 3.67
N LEU A 59 22.32 2.71 3.83
CA LEU A 59 21.53 3.77 3.23
C LEU A 59 21.99 5.17 3.70
N LEU A 60 22.19 5.34 5.01
CA LEU A 60 22.67 6.61 5.57
C LEU A 60 24.10 6.93 5.13
N ALA A 61 24.98 5.93 4.98
CA ALA A 61 26.31 6.13 4.42
C ALA A 61 26.24 6.67 2.97
N HIS A 62 25.42 6.07 2.11
CA HIS A 62 25.19 6.58 0.76
C HIS A 62 24.67 8.02 0.76
N CYS A 63 23.76 8.35 1.67
CA CYS A 63 23.24 9.72 1.80
C CYS A 63 24.35 10.70 2.18
N HIS A 64 25.17 10.38 3.17
CA HIS A 64 26.26 11.21 3.67
C HIS A 64 27.35 11.39 2.59
N ASP A 65 27.86 10.30 2.05
CA ASP A 65 29.03 10.30 1.14
C ASP A 65 28.73 10.99 -0.20
N ASN A 66 27.45 11.01 -0.60
CA ASN A 66 27.00 11.62 -1.85
C ASN A 66 26.22 12.92 -1.66
N CYS A 67 26.08 13.43 -0.43
CA CYS A 67 25.26 14.61 -0.10
C CYS A 67 23.82 14.50 -0.63
N LEU A 68 23.19 13.32 -0.51
CA LEU A 68 21.85 13.02 -0.99
C LEU A 68 20.89 12.81 0.18
N SER A 69 19.61 13.13 -0.03
CA SER A 69 18.54 12.70 0.86
C SER A 69 18.22 11.22 0.63
N ILE A 70 17.57 10.57 1.60
CA ILE A 70 17.07 9.19 1.45
C ILE A 70 16.17 9.10 0.21
N SER A 71 15.26 10.05 0.02
CA SER A 71 14.39 10.09 -1.15
C SER A 71 15.13 10.19 -2.47
N ALA A 72 16.24 10.96 -2.50
CA ALA A 72 17.06 11.07 -3.70
C ALA A 72 17.82 9.78 -4.03
N VAL A 73 18.33 9.07 -3.01
CA VAL A 73 18.93 7.74 -3.17
C VAL A 73 17.90 6.75 -3.72
N MET A 74 16.71 6.67 -3.10
CA MET A 74 15.64 5.80 -3.57
C MET A 74 15.21 6.11 -5.00
N MET A 75 15.01 7.39 -5.32
CA MET A 75 14.62 7.82 -6.67
C MET A 75 15.66 7.42 -7.73
N LYS A 76 16.95 7.55 -7.43
CA LYS A 76 18.01 7.14 -8.35
C LYS A 76 18.02 5.63 -8.58
N ASN A 77 17.83 4.82 -7.53
CA ASN A 77 17.71 3.37 -7.65
C ASN A 77 16.50 2.95 -8.47
N GLU A 78 15.33 3.55 -8.22
CA GLU A 78 14.10 3.25 -8.97
C GLU A 78 14.20 3.65 -10.45
N ILE A 79 14.80 4.82 -10.72
CA ILE A 79 15.04 5.26 -12.11
C ILE A 79 15.98 4.31 -12.85
N ALA A 80 17.02 3.79 -12.17
CA ALA A 80 17.92 2.81 -12.78
C ALA A 80 17.20 1.49 -13.12
N ARG A 81 16.23 1.07 -12.30
CA ARG A 81 15.44 -0.15 -12.52
C ARG A 81 14.38 -0.01 -13.60
N HIS A 82 13.66 1.10 -13.61
CA HIS A 82 12.40 1.22 -14.34
C HIS A 82 12.37 2.34 -15.38
N GLY A 83 13.40 3.19 -15.40
CA GLY A 83 13.43 4.40 -16.22
C GLY A 83 12.61 5.55 -15.58
N ARG A 84 13.05 6.79 -15.85
CA ARG A 84 12.50 8.01 -15.24
C ARG A 84 10.99 8.16 -15.49
N GLU A 85 10.58 8.04 -16.75
CA GLU A 85 9.18 8.25 -17.14
C GLU A 85 8.23 7.27 -16.44
N SER A 86 8.60 5.99 -16.38
CA SER A 86 7.81 4.95 -15.69
C SER A 86 7.69 5.24 -14.20
N VAL A 87 8.78 5.68 -13.55
CA VAL A 87 8.77 6.01 -12.12
C VAL A 87 7.87 7.22 -11.85
N GLU A 88 7.98 8.28 -12.64
CA GLU A 88 7.16 9.49 -12.47
C GLU A 88 5.66 9.20 -12.69
N GLN A 89 5.31 8.42 -13.72
CA GLN A 89 3.94 7.99 -13.98
C GLN A 89 3.37 7.12 -12.85
N ASN A 90 4.16 6.18 -12.33
CA ASN A 90 3.74 5.32 -11.23
C ASN A 90 3.55 6.11 -9.93
N MET A 91 4.44 7.04 -9.62
CA MET A 91 4.31 7.91 -8.45
C MET A 91 3.06 8.80 -8.55
N ALA A 92 2.78 9.38 -9.72
CA ALA A 92 1.56 10.15 -9.95
C ALA A 92 0.30 9.30 -9.75
N LYS A 93 0.28 8.06 -10.26
CA LYS A 93 -0.84 7.12 -10.09
C LYS A 93 -1.05 6.71 -8.63
N ILE A 94 0.04 6.48 -7.89
CA ILE A 94 -0.02 6.19 -6.45
C ILE A 94 -0.65 7.38 -5.71
N TRP A 95 -0.14 8.59 -5.95
CA TRP A 95 -0.65 9.81 -5.34
C TRP A 95 -2.13 10.07 -5.66
N GLU A 96 -2.52 9.89 -6.91
CA GLU A 96 -3.92 10.02 -7.31
C GLU A 96 -4.81 9.00 -6.59
N THR A 97 -4.35 7.76 -6.43
CA THR A 97 -5.08 6.71 -5.70
C THR A 97 -5.26 7.09 -4.23
N MET A 98 -4.22 7.61 -3.57
CA MET A 98 -4.27 8.11 -2.19
C MET A 98 -5.30 9.24 -2.04
N ARG A 99 -5.21 10.27 -2.89
CA ARG A 99 -6.15 11.39 -2.88
C ARG A 99 -7.59 10.95 -3.08
N ASN A 100 -7.81 10.05 -4.03
CA ASN A 100 -9.15 9.53 -4.32
C ASN A 100 -9.71 8.70 -3.17
N ALA A 101 -8.88 7.91 -2.47
CA ALA A 101 -9.30 7.18 -1.28
C ALA A 101 -9.72 8.12 -0.14
N ILE A 102 -8.92 9.15 0.13
CA ILE A 102 -9.25 10.18 1.13
C ILE A 102 -10.57 10.86 0.76
N ASN A 103 -10.69 11.35 -0.48
CA ASN A 103 -11.88 12.08 -0.93
C ASN A 103 -13.15 11.23 -0.85
N ARG A 104 -13.09 9.95 -1.24
CA ARG A 104 -14.25 9.04 -1.10
C ARG A 104 -14.60 8.84 0.36
N GLY A 105 -13.63 8.53 1.22
CA GLY A 105 -13.88 8.29 2.64
C GLY A 105 -14.45 9.50 3.38
N MET A 106 -13.96 10.72 3.08
CA MET A 106 -14.50 11.96 3.65
C MET A 106 -15.94 12.24 3.27
N ASN A 107 -16.40 11.74 2.12
CA ASN A 107 -17.71 12.06 1.56
C ASN A 107 -18.69 10.88 1.57
N THR A 108 -18.28 9.69 2.01
CA THR A 108 -19.13 8.50 2.06
C THR A 108 -19.66 8.27 3.45
N GLU A 109 -20.98 8.19 3.55
CA GLU A 109 -21.70 7.88 4.79
C GLU A 109 -22.22 6.43 4.79
N GLY A 110 -22.78 6.02 5.92
CA GLY A 110 -23.44 4.73 6.06
C GLY A 110 -22.68 3.75 6.95
N ILE A 111 -22.87 2.47 6.68
CA ILE A 111 -22.35 1.36 7.49
C ILE A 111 -21.33 0.60 6.64
N LEU A 112 -20.20 0.24 7.24
CA LEU A 112 -19.19 -0.62 6.62
C LEU A 112 -19.75 -2.03 6.39
N PRO A 113 -19.35 -2.70 5.29
CA PRO A 113 -19.76 -4.07 5.05
C PRO A 113 -19.29 -5.01 6.16
N GLY A 114 -20.05 -6.09 6.38
CA GLY A 114 -19.72 -7.11 7.37
C GLY A 114 -20.74 -7.20 8.53
N PRO A 115 -20.61 -8.21 9.38
CA PRO A 115 -21.59 -8.53 10.42
C PRO A 115 -21.61 -7.52 11.57
N LEU A 116 -20.53 -6.79 11.80
CA LEU A 116 -20.39 -5.86 12.94
C LEU A 116 -21.17 -4.55 12.76
N LYS A 117 -21.66 -4.24 11.56
CA LYS A 117 -22.43 -3.02 11.24
C LYS A 117 -21.76 -1.72 11.75
N VAL A 118 -20.46 -1.59 11.54
CA VAL A 118 -19.68 -0.44 12.00
C VAL A 118 -20.07 0.81 11.20
N PRO A 119 -20.50 1.91 11.84
CA PRO A 119 -20.83 3.14 11.12
C PRO A 119 -19.56 3.84 10.62
N ARG A 120 -19.64 4.47 9.43
CA ARG A 120 -18.60 5.38 8.95
C ARG A 120 -18.61 6.66 9.79
N ARG A 121 -17.42 7.14 10.15
CA ARG A 121 -17.21 8.30 11.02
C ARG A 121 -16.46 9.44 10.36
N ALA A 122 -15.65 9.15 9.35
CA ALA A 122 -14.80 10.13 8.67
C ALA A 122 -15.61 11.29 8.08
N SER A 123 -16.75 11.02 7.43
CA SER A 123 -17.63 12.03 6.85
C SER A 123 -18.23 12.96 7.90
N ALA A 124 -18.65 12.41 9.05
CA ALA A 124 -19.19 13.20 10.15
C ALA A 124 -18.12 14.13 10.76
N LEU A 125 -16.91 13.60 10.98
CA LEU A 125 -15.79 14.39 11.49
C LEU A 125 -15.37 15.48 10.48
N HIS A 126 -15.32 15.16 9.20
CA HIS A 126 -15.04 16.14 8.15
C HIS A 126 -16.01 17.31 8.17
N ARG A 127 -17.33 17.07 8.32
CA ARG A 127 -18.35 18.13 8.43
C ARG A 127 -18.13 19.06 9.63
N VAL A 128 -17.60 18.53 10.73
CA VAL A 128 -17.28 19.34 11.92
C VAL A 128 -16.02 20.18 11.70
N LEU A 129 -15.01 19.61 11.06
CA LEU A 129 -13.70 20.26 10.87
C LEU A 129 -13.70 21.28 9.73
N ALA A 130 -14.42 21.03 8.64
CA ALA A 130 -14.41 21.87 7.45
C ALA A 130 -14.73 23.35 7.70
N PRO A 131 -15.73 23.72 8.51
CA PRO A 131 -16.00 25.13 8.83
C PRO A 131 -14.90 25.79 9.64
N GLN A 132 -14.09 25.01 10.37
CA GLN A 132 -13.01 25.49 11.25
C GLN A 132 -11.66 25.57 10.55
N SER A 133 -11.58 25.27 9.27
CA SER A 133 -10.33 25.19 8.51
C SER A 133 -9.53 26.50 8.44
N GLN A 134 -10.15 27.64 8.73
CA GLN A 134 -9.50 28.96 8.74
C GLN A 134 -8.69 29.26 10.01
N SER A 135 -8.88 28.46 11.08
CA SER A 135 -8.15 28.64 12.35
C SER A 135 -7.61 27.31 12.86
N ILE A 136 -6.55 26.80 12.21
CA ILE A 136 -5.95 25.53 12.59
C ILE A 136 -5.11 25.72 13.86
N THR A 137 -5.57 25.15 14.96
CA THR A 137 -4.80 24.99 16.20
C THR A 137 -4.01 23.66 16.15
N PRO A 138 -2.97 23.48 17.00
CA PRO A 138 -2.28 22.19 17.08
C PRO A 138 -3.21 20.99 17.36
N LEU A 139 -4.26 21.19 18.17
CA LEU A 139 -5.25 20.15 18.46
C LEU A 139 -6.13 19.84 17.25
N SER A 140 -6.62 20.86 16.55
CA SER A 140 -7.43 20.66 15.34
C SER A 140 -6.61 20.04 14.19
N ALA A 141 -5.30 20.29 14.13
CA ALA A 141 -4.42 19.61 13.19
C ALA A 141 -4.39 18.09 13.41
N MET A 142 -4.38 17.65 14.67
CA MET A 142 -4.48 16.22 14.99
C MET A 142 -5.82 15.62 14.56
N ASP A 143 -6.91 16.35 14.73
CA ASP A 143 -8.25 15.91 14.31
C ASP A 143 -8.33 15.75 12.79
N TRP A 144 -7.70 16.64 12.02
CA TRP A 144 -7.57 16.49 10.57
C TRP A 144 -6.79 15.25 10.18
N VAL A 145 -5.64 14.99 10.81
CA VAL A 145 -4.85 13.77 10.57
C VAL A 145 -5.67 12.51 10.90
N ASN A 146 -6.36 12.50 12.04
CA ASN A 146 -7.23 11.39 12.42
C ASN A 146 -8.37 11.18 11.42
N MET A 147 -8.98 12.26 10.94
CA MET A 147 -10.04 12.19 9.94
C MET A 147 -9.55 11.59 8.62
N PHE A 148 -8.38 12.01 8.12
CA PHE A 148 -7.79 11.44 6.91
C PHE A 148 -7.46 9.94 7.08
N ALA A 149 -6.87 9.57 8.21
CA ALA A 149 -6.57 8.16 8.52
C ALA A 149 -7.85 7.30 8.59
N MET A 150 -8.91 7.81 9.22
CA MET A 150 -10.22 7.14 9.25
C MET A 150 -10.83 7.03 7.86
N ALA A 151 -10.76 8.09 7.05
CA ALA A 151 -11.31 8.09 5.69
C ALA A 151 -10.71 6.95 4.85
N VAL A 152 -9.38 6.81 4.86
CA VAL A 152 -8.69 5.73 4.12
C VAL A 152 -8.93 4.37 4.75
N GLY A 153 -8.92 4.27 6.10
CA GLY A 153 -9.23 3.02 6.81
C GLY A 153 -10.63 2.50 6.52
N GLU A 154 -11.64 3.38 6.45
CA GLU A 154 -13.02 3.04 6.10
C GLU A 154 -13.15 2.63 4.63
N GLU A 155 -12.42 3.27 3.72
CA GLU A 155 -12.35 2.85 2.31
C GLU A 155 -11.74 1.45 2.17
N ASN A 156 -10.64 1.17 2.89
CA ASN A 156 -10.05 -0.16 2.93
C ASN A 156 -11.03 -1.22 3.44
N ALA A 157 -11.71 -0.93 4.55
CA ALA A 157 -12.71 -1.84 5.13
C ALA A 157 -13.93 -2.05 4.23
N ALA A 158 -14.25 -1.08 3.38
CA ALA A 158 -15.35 -1.16 2.41
C ALA A 158 -14.98 -1.88 1.09
N GLY A 159 -13.74 -2.35 0.95
CA GLY A 159 -13.23 -2.94 -0.29
C GLY A 159 -12.90 -1.92 -1.37
N GLY A 160 -12.75 -0.65 -1.00
CA GLY A 160 -12.32 0.41 -1.89
C GLY A 160 -10.85 0.28 -2.29
N ARG A 161 -10.47 0.97 -3.37
CA ARG A 161 -9.09 0.98 -3.82
C ARG A 161 -8.25 1.90 -2.94
N VAL A 162 -7.25 1.35 -2.29
CA VAL A 162 -6.27 2.05 -1.44
C VAL A 162 -4.84 1.72 -1.87
N VAL A 163 -3.88 2.51 -1.40
CA VAL A 163 -2.46 2.19 -1.52
C VAL A 163 -2.02 1.50 -0.24
N THR A 164 -1.26 0.42 -0.36
CA THR A 164 -0.75 -0.36 0.77
C THR A 164 0.75 -0.19 0.93
N ALA A 165 1.25 -0.10 2.18
CA ALA A 165 2.66 -0.01 2.45
C ALA A 165 3.00 -0.56 3.86
N PRO A 166 3.46 -1.77 4.01
CA PRO A 166 3.51 -2.90 3.07
C PRO A 166 2.21 -3.71 3.01
N THR A 167 1.26 -3.48 3.91
CA THR A 167 -0.02 -4.21 4.03
C THR A 167 -1.20 -3.26 4.09
N ASN A 168 -2.42 -3.79 3.91
CA ASN A 168 -3.65 -3.00 3.98
C ASN A 168 -3.87 -2.31 5.34
N GLY A 169 -3.41 -2.91 6.44
CA GLY A 169 -3.52 -2.30 7.77
C GLY A 169 -2.80 -0.96 7.93
N ALA A 170 -1.77 -0.71 7.12
CA ALA A 170 -1.00 0.55 7.15
C ALA A 170 -1.52 1.61 6.16
N CYS A 171 -2.56 1.34 5.37
CA CYS A 171 -3.05 2.24 4.31
C CYS A 171 -3.54 3.60 4.81
N GLY A 172 -3.94 3.72 6.09
CA GLY A 172 -4.37 4.97 6.70
C GLY A 172 -3.25 5.83 7.28
N ILE A 173 -1.99 5.40 7.20
CA ILE A 173 -0.84 6.10 7.82
C ILE A 173 -0.15 7.03 6.83
N VAL A 174 0.05 6.59 5.59
CA VAL A 174 0.84 7.32 4.57
C VAL A 174 0.00 8.33 3.78
N PRO A 175 -1.21 8.02 3.34
CA PRO A 175 -2.06 8.98 2.60
C PRO A 175 -2.44 10.22 3.36
#